data_cf1b3f782cb02d188e036449d3ed6a47
#
_entry.id   cf1b3f782cb02d188e036449d3ed6a47
#
_cell.length_a   1.000
_cell.length_b   1.000
_cell.length_c   1.000
_cell.angle_alpha   90.00
_cell.angle_beta   90.00
_cell.angle_gamma   90.00
#
_symmetry.space_group_name_H-M   'P 1'
#
loop_
_entity.id
_entity.type
_entity.pdbx_description
1 polymer ?
#
loop_
_entity_poly.entity_id
_entity_poly.type
_entity_poly.pdbx_seq_one_letter_code
_entity_poly.pdbx_strand_id
1 'polypeptide(L)' 'MDKSQLVITALQQRIGEIVSNYETQIAVLRAEITTLVQEKEDKASAVAEYNQELLEQMEA' A
#
# COMPACT_ATOMS: atom_id res chain seq x y z
N MET A 1 -12.87 -17.87 -36.64
CA MET A 1 -11.50 -17.92 -36.09
C MET A 1 -10.95 -19.32 -36.25
N ASP A 2 -9.71 -19.42 -36.63
CA ASP A 2 -9.06 -20.73 -36.63
C ASP A 2 -8.58 -21.09 -35.22
N LYS A 3 -8.09 -22.32 -35.07
CA LYS A 3 -7.64 -22.84 -33.78
C LYS A 3 -6.49 -22.04 -33.20
N SER A 4 -5.55 -21.62 -34.06
CA SER A 4 -4.40 -20.82 -33.61
C SER A 4 -4.83 -19.48 -33.01
N GLN A 5 -5.76 -18.80 -33.62
CA GLN A 5 -6.30 -17.53 -33.11
C GLN A 5 -7.03 -17.71 -31.79
N LEU A 6 -7.78 -18.82 -31.67
CA LEU A 6 -8.47 -19.15 -30.42
C LEU A 6 -7.48 -19.39 -29.28
N VAL A 7 -6.38 -20.12 -29.57
CA VAL A 7 -5.32 -20.34 -28.57
C VAL A 7 -4.68 -19.04 -28.14
N ILE A 8 -4.34 -18.16 -29.09
CA ILE A 8 -3.73 -16.86 -28.79
C ILE A 8 -4.67 -16.03 -27.92
N THR A 9 -5.95 -15.98 -28.27
CA THR A 9 -6.95 -15.23 -27.49
C THR A 9 -7.06 -15.75 -26.07
N ALA A 10 -7.10 -17.08 -25.90
CA ALA A 10 -7.17 -17.70 -24.59
C ALA A 10 -5.93 -17.40 -23.74
N LEU A 11 -4.75 -17.43 -24.35
CA LEU A 11 -3.50 -17.09 -23.66
C LEU A 11 -3.47 -15.63 -23.25
N GLN A 12 -3.91 -14.72 -24.10
CA GLN A 12 -3.97 -13.30 -23.78
C GLN A 12 -4.90 -13.03 -22.60
N GLN A 13 -6.06 -13.68 -22.57
CA GLN A 13 -7.00 -13.59 -21.46
C GLN A 13 -6.36 -14.08 -20.16
N ARG A 14 -5.67 -15.23 -20.24
CA ARG A 14 -5.03 -15.82 -19.07
C ARG A 14 -3.91 -14.93 -18.53
N ILE A 15 -3.11 -14.36 -19.39
CA ILE A 15 -2.05 -13.42 -19.02
C ILE A 15 -2.66 -12.19 -18.33
N GLY A 16 -3.74 -11.64 -18.89
CA GLY A 16 -4.44 -10.49 -18.30
C GLY A 16 -4.96 -10.80 -16.90
N GLU A 17 -5.53 -11.97 -16.67
CA GLU A 17 -6.00 -12.39 -15.36
C GLU A 17 -4.86 -12.51 -14.36
N ILE A 18 -3.74 -13.12 -14.75
CA ILE A 18 -2.58 -13.28 -13.88
C ILE A 18 -1.99 -11.92 -13.51
N VAL A 19 -1.78 -11.05 -14.49
CA VAL A 19 -1.25 -9.72 -14.25
C VAL A 19 -2.18 -8.91 -13.34
N SER A 20 -3.48 -8.95 -13.59
CA SER A 20 -4.47 -8.25 -12.77
C SER A 20 -4.42 -8.72 -11.32
N ASN A 21 -4.31 -10.02 -11.08
CA ASN A 21 -4.22 -10.58 -9.73
C ASN A 21 -2.96 -10.10 -9.00
N TYR A 22 -1.81 -10.11 -9.66
CA TYR A 22 -0.56 -9.64 -9.06
C TYR A 22 -0.58 -8.14 -8.83
N GLU A 23 -1.11 -7.36 -9.76
CA GLU A 23 -1.21 -5.92 -9.60
C GLU A 23 -2.13 -5.55 -8.42
N THR A 24 -3.20 -6.29 -8.24
CA THR A 24 -4.09 -6.10 -7.09
C THR A 24 -3.37 -6.38 -5.77
N GLN A 25 -2.60 -7.47 -5.71
CA GLN A 25 -1.81 -7.81 -4.52
C GLN A 25 -0.77 -6.73 -4.21
N ILE A 26 -0.10 -6.22 -5.23
CA ILE A 26 0.87 -5.13 -5.07
C ILE A 26 0.17 -3.87 -4.55
N ALA A 27 -0.99 -3.54 -5.09
CA ALA A 27 -1.76 -2.37 -4.64
C ALA A 27 -2.17 -2.48 -3.17
N VAL A 28 -2.62 -3.66 -2.74
CA VAL A 28 -2.97 -3.92 -1.33
C VAL A 28 -1.74 -3.75 -0.44
N LEU A 29 -0.60 -4.32 -0.82
CA LEU A 29 0.64 -4.21 -0.04
C LEU A 29 1.12 -2.77 0.05
N ARG A 30 1.03 -2.01 -1.03
CA ARG A 30 1.39 -0.58 -1.03
C ARG A 30 0.49 0.22 -0.10
N ALA A 31 -0.81 -0.09 -0.10
CA ALA A 31 -1.75 0.57 0.80
C ALA A 31 -1.42 0.26 2.27
N GLU A 32 -1.08 -1.00 2.58
CA GLU A 32 -0.66 -1.40 3.92
C GLU A 32 0.61 -0.68 4.36
N ILE A 33 1.61 -0.58 3.49
CA ILE A 33 2.85 0.14 3.77
C ILE A 33 2.56 1.62 4.04
N THR A 34 1.74 2.25 3.21
CA THR A 34 1.36 3.65 3.39
C THR A 34 0.68 3.89 4.73
N THR A 35 -0.24 2.99 5.12
CA THR A 35 -0.92 3.05 6.40
C THR A 35 0.06 2.93 7.57
N LEU A 36 0.99 1.98 7.50
CA LEU A 36 1.99 1.78 8.55
C LEU A 36 2.94 2.98 8.69
N VAL A 37 3.35 3.56 7.58
CA VAL A 37 4.20 4.76 7.59
C VAL A 37 3.44 5.93 8.22
N GLN A 38 2.18 6.11 7.86
CA GLN A 38 1.34 7.19 8.41
C GLN A 38 1.13 7.01 9.92
N GLU A 39 0.86 5.80 10.38
CA GLU A 39 0.72 5.49 11.80
C GLU A 39 2.01 5.79 12.57
N LYS A 40 3.15 5.47 11.99
CA LYS A 40 4.46 5.74 12.59
C LYS A 40 4.70 7.25 12.72
N GLU A 41 4.38 8.02 11.70
CA GLU A 41 4.51 9.47 11.71
C GLU A 41 3.57 10.10 12.73
N ASP A 42 2.33 9.62 12.82
CA ASP A 42 1.35 10.12 13.79
C ASP A 42 1.81 9.88 15.23
N LYS A 43 2.37 8.71 15.51
CA LYS A 43 2.93 8.39 16.83
C LYS A 43 4.12 9.27 17.16
N ALA A 44 5.00 9.51 16.20
CA ALA A 44 6.16 10.37 16.40
C ALA A 44 5.73 11.81 16.70
N SER A 45 4.73 12.31 15.99
CA SER A 45 4.16 13.64 16.23
C SER A 45 3.53 13.74 17.63
N ALA A 46 2.76 12.73 18.03
CA ALA A 46 2.13 12.69 19.34
C ALA A 46 3.16 12.71 20.49
N VAL A 47 4.23 11.94 20.34
CA VAL A 47 5.33 11.92 21.32
C VAL A 47 6.02 13.27 21.40
N ALA A 48 6.28 13.90 20.26
CA ALA A 48 6.93 15.21 20.20
C ALA A 48 6.06 16.28 20.89
N GLU A 49 4.76 16.28 20.64
CA GLU A 49 3.82 17.19 21.29
C GLU A 49 3.78 16.99 22.80
N TYR A 50 3.72 15.75 23.25
CA TYR A 50 3.71 15.40 24.67
C TYR A 50 5.00 15.88 25.35
N ASN A 51 6.15 15.68 24.73
CA ASN A 51 7.42 16.12 25.28
C ASN A 51 7.49 17.65 25.36
N GLN A 52 6.97 18.33 24.37
CA GLN A 52 6.91 19.79 24.36
C GLN A 52 6.05 20.32 25.50
N GLU A 53 4.88 19.73 25.74
CA GLU A 53 4.00 20.09 26.84
C GLU A 53 4.66 19.87 28.20
N LEU A 54 5.37 18.78 28.37
CA LEU A 54 6.11 18.52 29.61
C LEU A 54 7.19 19.53 29.85
N LEU A 55 7.94 19.92 28.83
CA LEU A 55 8.98 20.94 28.95
C LEU A 55 8.39 22.30 29.36
N GLU A 56 7.26 22.68 28.77
CA GLU A 56 6.57 23.91 29.09
C GLU A 56 6.08 23.91 30.53
N GLN A 57 5.58 22.80 31.04
CA GLN A 57 5.14 22.67 32.42
C GLN A 57 6.32 22.73 33.40
N MET A 58 7.47 22.18 33.02
CA MET A 58 8.67 22.20 33.84
C MET A 58 9.29 23.61 33.93
N GLU A 59 9.12 24.45 32.93
CA GLU A 59 9.63 25.80 32.87
C GLU A 59 8.74 26.81 33.61
N ALA A 60 7.49 26.45 33.77
CA ALA A 60 6.53 27.30 34.48
C ALA A 60 6.76 27.27 36.03
#